data_8c803bdf958b99a01051224291be7df0
#
_entry.id   8c803bdf958b99a01051224291be7df0
#
_cell.length_a   1.000
_cell.length_b   1.000
_cell.length_c   1.000
_cell.angle_alpha   90.00
_cell.angle_beta   90.00
_cell.angle_gamma   90.00
#
_symmetry.space_group_name_H-M   'P 1'
#
loop_
_entity.id
_entity.type
_entity.pdbx_description
1 polymer ?
#
loop_
_entity_poly.entity_id
_entity_poly.type
_entity_poly.pdbx_seq_one_letter_code
_entity_poly.pdbx_strand_id
1 'polypeptide(L)'
;MLFRLAFALTGGVQSYTIGTSGTFNTDRPLKIESASISVSSSGAVEYPLRILNLTEWNLILEKGTSSNIPTDLYVDNDYPLATINLYPKPSTAYYLILYSLKPLTSISTLDSSVSFPPGYEEAIIYNGAIRLAPEYGKQVSEAVALIAQESKANIKRSNYSSIYLRADNALLVNKRFNFETGDDY
;
A
#
# COMPACT_ATOMS: atom_id res chain seq x y z
N MET A 1 -1.25 6.36 6.88
CA MET A 1 -0.59 5.50 7.89
C MET A 1 -0.52 4.08 7.35
N LEU A 2 0.62 3.40 7.47
CA LEU A 2 0.79 2.03 7.02
C LEU A 2 0.25 1.05 8.07
N PHE A 3 -0.57 0.11 7.65
CA PHE A 3 -1.15 -0.93 8.51
C PHE A 3 -0.76 -2.30 7.98
N ARG A 4 -0.42 -3.21 8.90
CA ARG A 4 -0.24 -4.63 8.63
C ARG A 4 -1.54 -5.36 8.91
N LEU A 5 -2.06 -6.05 7.92
CA LEU A 5 -3.30 -6.84 8.00
C LEU A 5 -2.97 -8.30 7.65
N ALA A 6 -3.53 -9.23 8.40
CA ALA A 6 -3.37 -10.66 8.15
C ALA A 6 -4.75 -11.29 7.90
N PHE A 7 -4.90 -11.97 6.79
CA PHE A 7 -6.14 -12.63 6.38
C PHE A 7 -5.90 -14.11 6.09
N ALA A 8 -6.77 -14.97 6.62
CA ALA A 8 -6.72 -16.39 6.30
C ALA A 8 -7.19 -16.64 4.86
N LEU A 9 -6.40 -17.40 4.12
CA LEU A 9 -6.74 -17.88 2.78
C LEU A 9 -7.35 -19.28 2.88
N THR A 10 -8.21 -19.60 1.93
CA THR A 10 -8.75 -20.94 1.75
C THR A 10 -8.05 -21.62 0.57
N GLY A 11 -7.59 -22.85 0.76
CA GLY A 11 -6.98 -23.61 -0.33
C GLY A 11 -7.94 -23.77 -1.52
N GLY A 12 -7.43 -23.59 -2.73
CA GLY A 12 -8.21 -23.64 -3.96
C GLY A 12 -9.02 -22.39 -4.30
N VAL A 13 -8.94 -21.32 -3.49
CA VAL A 13 -9.60 -20.03 -3.77
C VAL A 13 -8.57 -19.05 -4.29
N GLN A 14 -8.86 -18.42 -5.43
CA GLN A 14 -7.97 -17.47 -6.10
C GLN A 14 -8.27 -16.02 -5.76
N SER A 15 -9.56 -15.67 -5.63
CA SER A 15 -10.03 -14.29 -5.56
C SER A 15 -10.73 -14.04 -4.25
N TYR A 16 -10.44 -12.88 -3.65
CA TYR A 16 -11.00 -12.42 -2.38
C TYR A 16 -11.40 -10.96 -2.50
N THR A 17 -12.54 -10.60 -1.93
CA THR A 17 -12.97 -9.19 -1.85
C THR A 17 -12.46 -8.55 -0.57
N ILE A 18 -12.00 -7.28 -0.65
CA ILE A 18 -11.54 -6.51 0.49
C ILE A 18 -12.32 -5.19 0.61
N GLY A 19 -12.79 -4.92 1.80
CA GLY A 19 -13.61 -3.75 2.13
C GLY A 19 -14.66 -4.11 3.18
N THR A 20 -15.50 -3.15 3.53
CA THR A 20 -16.61 -3.36 4.47
C THR A 20 -17.57 -4.41 3.93
N SER A 21 -17.79 -5.48 4.68
CA SER A 21 -18.60 -6.66 4.27
C SER A 21 -17.99 -7.53 3.17
N GLY A 22 -16.72 -7.32 2.80
CA GLY A 22 -15.98 -8.21 1.91
C GLY A 22 -15.50 -9.49 2.61
N THR A 23 -14.94 -10.44 1.86
CA THR A 23 -14.30 -11.64 2.40
C THR A 23 -13.23 -11.26 3.42
N PHE A 24 -12.44 -10.23 3.12
CA PHE A 24 -11.54 -9.57 4.05
C PHE A 24 -12.22 -8.32 4.58
N ASN A 25 -12.99 -8.48 5.67
CA ASN A 25 -13.77 -7.40 6.26
C ASN A 25 -12.86 -6.40 6.97
N THR A 26 -12.58 -5.30 6.33
CA THR A 26 -11.80 -4.16 6.85
C THR A 26 -12.16 -2.91 6.07
N ASP A 27 -11.70 -1.73 6.51
CA ASP A 27 -11.80 -0.53 5.68
C ASP A 27 -11.06 -0.77 4.36
N ARG A 28 -11.69 -0.41 3.24
CA ARG A 28 -11.07 -0.53 1.93
C ARG A 28 -9.73 0.23 1.91
N PRO A 29 -8.61 -0.44 1.64
CA PRO A 29 -7.32 0.24 1.59
C PRO A 29 -7.26 1.22 0.42
N LEU A 30 -6.60 2.36 0.63
CA LEU A 30 -6.32 3.32 -0.45
C LEU A 30 -5.26 2.77 -1.42
N LYS A 31 -4.27 2.06 -0.88
CA LYS A 31 -3.19 1.45 -1.64
C LYS A 31 -2.58 0.30 -0.85
N ILE A 32 -2.26 -0.77 -1.54
CA ILE A 32 -1.44 -1.86 -1.00
C ILE A 32 0.00 -1.60 -1.41
N GLU A 33 0.89 -1.40 -0.43
CA GLU A 33 2.30 -1.11 -0.67
C GLU A 33 3.12 -2.38 -0.86
N SER A 34 2.82 -3.41 -0.07
CA SER A 34 3.44 -4.73 -0.21
C SER A 34 2.52 -5.82 0.27
N ALA A 35 2.75 -7.04 -0.19
CA ALA A 35 2.02 -8.22 0.18
C ALA A 35 2.98 -9.40 0.36
N SER A 36 2.63 -10.31 1.25
CA SER A 36 3.38 -11.55 1.47
C SER A 36 2.44 -12.69 1.88
N ILE A 37 2.91 -13.92 1.71
CA ILE A 37 2.25 -15.13 2.20
C ILE A 37 3.00 -15.65 3.43
N SER A 38 2.25 -16.04 4.44
CA SER A 38 2.81 -16.65 5.65
C SER A 38 2.06 -17.94 6.04
N VAL A 39 2.79 -18.85 6.66
CA VAL A 39 2.21 -20.09 7.23
C VAL A 39 1.40 -19.78 8.48
N SER A 40 1.74 -18.71 9.19
CA SER A 40 1.07 -18.31 10.43
C SER A 40 0.57 -16.86 10.37
N SER A 41 -0.46 -16.55 11.14
CA SER A 41 -1.00 -15.20 11.27
C SER A 41 0.00 -14.20 11.88
N SER A 42 0.98 -14.69 12.66
CA SER A 42 2.03 -13.87 13.24
C SER A 42 2.99 -13.31 12.18
N GLY A 43 3.12 -13.98 11.02
CA GLY A 43 4.04 -13.58 9.97
C GLY A 43 5.51 -13.80 10.36
N ALA A 44 5.82 -14.84 11.15
CA ALA A 44 7.19 -15.15 11.54
C ALA A 44 8.09 -15.45 10.30
N VAL A 45 7.49 -16.06 9.26
CA VAL A 45 8.14 -16.26 7.97
C VAL A 45 7.19 -15.73 6.90
N GLU A 46 7.64 -14.75 6.13
CA GLU A 46 6.85 -14.14 5.06
C GLU A 46 7.54 -14.35 3.71
N TYR A 47 6.80 -14.91 2.76
CA TYR A 47 7.20 -15.03 1.36
C TYR A 47 6.63 -13.85 0.59
N PRO A 48 7.46 -12.94 0.06
CA PRO A 48 6.98 -11.75 -0.61
C PRO A 48 6.21 -12.09 -1.88
N LEU A 49 5.12 -11.37 -2.11
CA LEU A 49 4.35 -11.41 -3.35
C LEU A 49 4.72 -10.20 -4.22
N ARG A 50 4.82 -10.43 -5.53
CA ARG A 50 4.93 -9.35 -6.49
C ARG A 50 3.53 -8.79 -6.77
N ILE A 51 3.36 -7.49 -6.61
CA ILE A 51 2.10 -6.80 -6.95
C ILE A 51 2.14 -6.49 -8.45
N LEU A 52 1.21 -7.10 -9.19
CA LEU A 52 1.08 -6.93 -10.64
C LEU A 52 0.20 -5.72 -10.97
N ASN A 53 0.53 -5.05 -12.06
CA ASN A 53 -0.37 -4.13 -12.72
C ASN A 53 -1.33 -4.87 -13.68
N LEU A 54 -2.34 -4.18 -14.22
CA LEU A 54 -3.32 -4.77 -15.12
C LEU A 54 -2.69 -5.39 -16.38
N THR A 55 -1.66 -4.74 -16.91
CA THR A 55 -0.97 -5.24 -18.12
C THR A 55 -0.25 -6.55 -17.83
N GLU A 56 0.49 -6.63 -16.74
CA GLU A 56 1.18 -7.85 -16.30
C GLU A 56 0.19 -8.97 -15.98
N TRP A 57 -0.92 -8.65 -15.33
CA TRP A 57 -1.99 -9.61 -15.05
C TRP A 57 -2.61 -10.19 -16.33
N ASN A 58 -2.78 -9.37 -17.36
CA ASN A 58 -3.34 -9.79 -18.63
C ASN A 58 -2.36 -10.64 -19.48
N LEU A 59 -1.06 -10.54 -19.24
CA LEU A 59 -0.06 -11.40 -19.88
C LEU A 59 -0.08 -12.84 -19.38
N ILE A 60 -0.73 -13.10 -18.23
CA ILE A 60 -0.88 -14.47 -17.71
C ILE A 60 -1.94 -15.18 -18.55
N LEU A 61 -1.51 -16.14 -19.37
CA LEU A 61 -2.37 -16.88 -20.29
C LEU A 61 -3.32 -17.82 -19.53
N GLU A 62 -2.82 -18.54 -18.53
CA GLU A 62 -3.59 -19.49 -17.75
C GLU A 62 -3.69 -19.05 -16.29
N LYS A 63 -4.73 -18.26 -16.00
CA LYS A 63 -4.96 -17.71 -14.66
C LYS A 63 -5.40 -18.75 -13.62
N GLY A 64 -5.93 -19.90 -14.10
CA GLY A 64 -6.41 -21.00 -13.25
C GLY A 64 -5.32 -21.91 -12.70
N THR A 65 -4.06 -21.73 -13.07
CA THR A 65 -2.92 -22.52 -12.60
C THR A 65 -2.88 -22.55 -11.08
N SER A 66 -2.70 -23.75 -10.51
CA SER A 66 -2.61 -23.96 -9.07
C SER A 66 -1.19 -24.31 -8.66
N SER A 67 -0.74 -23.77 -7.54
CA SER A 67 0.54 -24.07 -6.92
C SER A 67 0.43 -24.09 -5.41
N ASN A 68 1.44 -24.59 -4.73
CA ASN A 68 1.44 -24.61 -3.27
C ASN A 68 1.43 -23.17 -2.71
N ILE A 69 2.35 -22.33 -3.14
CA ILE A 69 2.50 -20.94 -2.67
C ILE A 69 2.28 -19.99 -3.86
N PRO A 70 1.40 -18.98 -3.75
CA PRO A 70 1.30 -17.92 -4.75
C PRO A 70 2.56 -17.05 -4.74
N THR A 71 2.88 -16.49 -5.90
CA THR A 71 4.05 -15.61 -6.13
C THR A 71 3.63 -14.19 -6.46
N ASP A 72 2.44 -14.03 -7.01
CA ASP A 72 1.96 -12.76 -7.54
C ASP A 72 0.58 -12.43 -6.98
N LEU A 73 0.31 -11.14 -6.91
CA LEU A 73 -0.95 -10.58 -6.43
C LEU A 73 -1.37 -9.46 -7.38
N TYR A 74 -2.62 -9.50 -7.84
CA TYR A 74 -3.24 -8.42 -8.61
C TYR A 74 -4.44 -7.88 -7.84
N VAL A 75 -4.56 -6.56 -7.76
CA VAL A 75 -5.67 -5.87 -7.11
C VAL A 75 -6.51 -5.18 -8.17
N ASP A 76 -7.77 -5.60 -8.28
CA ASP A 76 -8.77 -4.90 -9.05
C ASP A 76 -9.48 -3.89 -8.15
N ASN A 77 -9.39 -2.61 -8.53
CA ASN A 77 -9.87 -1.50 -7.70
C ASN A 77 -11.36 -1.18 -7.93
N ASP A 78 -12.20 -2.19 -8.08
CA ASP A 78 -13.64 -2.04 -8.16
C ASP A 78 -14.22 -1.34 -6.91
N TYR A 79 -15.39 -0.76 -7.07
CA TYR A 79 -16.12 -0.10 -6.00
C TYR A 79 -17.49 -0.76 -5.83
N PRO A 80 -17.97 -1.02 -4.59
CA PRO A 80 -17.43 -0.59 -3.28
C PRO A 80 -16.33 -1.49 -2.71
N LEU A 81 -16.18 -2.71 -3.18
CA LEU A 81 -15.17 -3.67 -2.73
C LEU A 81 -14.07 -3.79 -3.79
N ALA A 82 -12.81 -3.82 -3.36
CA ALA A 82 -11.73 -4.20 -4.24
C ALA A 82 -11.58 -5.73 -4.26
N THR A 83 -11.11 -6.28 -5.39
CA THR A 83 -10.86 -7.72 -5.54
C THR A 83 -9.37 -8.00 -5.57
N ILE A 84 -8.92 -8.89 -4.70
CA ILE A 84 -7.54 -9.38 -4.65
C ILE A 84 -7.49 -10.72 -5.37
N ASN A 85 -6.66 -10.83 -6.39
CA ASN A 85 -6.44 -12.05 -7.15
C ASN A 85 -5.02 -12.54 -6.90
N LEU A 86 -4.88 -13.81 -6.50
CA LEU A 86 -3.60 -14.47 -6.26
C LEU A 86 -3.21 -15.33 -7.45
N TYR A 87 -1.93 -15.34 -7.77
CA TYR A 87 -1.40 -16.19 -8.82
C TYR A 87 -0.03 -16.79 -8.44
N PRO A 88 0.16 -18.09 -8.68
CA PRO A 88 -0.83 -19.11 -8.94
C PRO A 88 -1.84 -19.26 -7.80
N LYS A 89 -2.98 -19.90 -8.08
CA LYS A 89 -4.00 -20.18 -7.06
C LYS A 89 -3.41 -21.07 -5.96
N PRO A 90 -3.47 -20.68 -4.67
CA PRO A 90 -2.92 -21.48 -3.59
C PRO A 90 -3.67 -22.81 -3.45
N SER A 91 -2.96 -23.94 -3.38
CA SER A 91 -3.55 -25.24 -3.15
C SER A 91 -3.86 -25.51 -1.67
N THR A 92 -3.15 -24.79 -0.78
CA THR A 92 -3.23 -24.95 0.68
C THR A 92 -3.68 -23.65 1.35
N ALA A 93 -4.17 -23.75 2.57
CA ALA A 93 -4.53 -22.60 3.38
C ALA A 93 -3.26 -21.92 3.94
N TYR A 94 -3.15 -20.62 3.71
CA TYR A 94 -2.10 -19.75 4.20
C TYR A 94 -2.69 -18.47 4.79
N TYR A 95 -1.84 -17.56 5.22
CA TYR A 95 -2.22 -16.20 5.59
C TYR A 95 -1.66 -15.21 4.57
N LEU A 96 -2.54 -14.37 4.05
CA LEU A 96 -2.15 -13.21 3.25
C LEU A 96 -1.85 -12.05 4.21
N ILE A 97 -0.63 -11.56 4.18
CA ILE A 97 -0.22 -10.38 4.93
C ILE A 97 -0.20 -9.21 3.96
N LEU A 98 -0.95 -8.18 4.26
CA LEU A 98 -1.01 -6.95 3.47
C LEU A 98 -0.46 -5.79 4.26
N TYR A 99 0.43 -5.04 3.65
CA TYR A 99 0.88 -3.74 4.13
C TYR A 99 0.19 -2.67 3.30
N SER A 100 -0.77 -1.99 3.90
CA SER A 100 -1.69 -1.09 3.18
C SER A 100 -1.81 0.27 3.83
N LEU A 101 -2.08 1.28 2.99
CA LEU A 101 -2.45 2.61 3.44
C LEU A 101 -3.97 2.64 3.62
N LYS A 102 -4.42 2.91 4.85
CA LYS A 102 -5.83 3.14 5.13
C LYS A 102 -6.17 4.63 5.09
N PRO A 103 -7.42 4.98 4.73
CA PRO A 103 -7.89 6.34 4.92
C PRO A 103 -7.85 6.72 6.40
N LEU A 104 -7.71 8.00 6.68
CA LEU A 104 -7.95 8.53 8.02
C LEU A 104 -9.42 8.34 8.37
N THR A 105 -9.70 8.10 9.65
CA THR A 105 -11.07 7.96 10.14
C THR A 105 -11.90 9.18 9.75
N SER A 106 -13.08 8.96 9.14
CA SER A 106 -14.00 10.05 8.85
C SER A 106 -14.62 10.58 10.13
N ILE A 107 -14.65 11.89 10.28
CA ILE A 107 -15.35 12.56 11.39
C ILE A 107 -16.82 12.59 11.02
N SER A 108 -17.65 11.76 11.65
CA SER A 108 -19.08 11.65 11.37
C SER A 108 -19.94 12.59 12.21
N THR A 109 -19.46 12.97 13.39
CA THR A 109 -20.17 13.87 14.33
C THR A 109 -19.20 14.86 14.95
N LEU A 110 -19.71 16.01 15.43
CA LEU A 110 -18.89 17.04 16.10
C LEU A 110 -18.25 16.54 17.41
N ASP A 111 -18.85 15.55 18.05
CA ASP A 111 -18.38 14.98 19.31
C ASP A 111 -17.44 13.79 19.12
N SER A 112 -17.11 13.45 17.87
CA SER A 112 -16.18 12.35 17.57
C SER A 112 -14.77 12.72 17.97
N SER A 113 -14.15 11.96 18.88
CA SER A 113 -12.72 12.09 19.16
C SER A 113 -11.93 11.30 18.13
N VAL A 114 -11.00 11.97 17.47
CA VAL A 114 -10.12 11.37 16.47
C VAL A 114 -8.68 11.54 16.91
N SER A 115 -7.92 10.45 16.93
CA SER A 115 -6.49 10.49 17.22
C SER A 115 -5.71 10.69 15.91
N PHE A 116 -4.96 11.77 15.84
CA PHE A 116 -4.06 12.07 14.73
C PHE A 116 -2.60 11.94 15.14
N PRO A 117 -1.70 11.57 14.24
CA PRO A 117 -0.27 11.69 14.46
C PRO A 117 0.13 13.15 14.71
N PRO A 118 1.26 13.39 15.43
CA PRO A 118 1.76 14.74 15.66
C PRO A 118 1.90 15.57 14.37
N GLY A 119 1.52 16.85 14.42
CA GLY A 119 1.57 17.78 13.29
C GLY A 119 0.33 17.81 12.39
N TYR A 120 -0.56 16.82 12.50
CA TYR A 120 -1.81 16.82 11.71
C TYR A 120 -2.82 17.83 12.23
N GLU A 121 -2.89 18.04 13.54
CA GLU A 121 -3.81 18.99 14.17
C GLU A 121 -3.60 20.41 13.64
N GLU A 122 -2.36 20.89 13.65
CA GLU A 122 -1.99 22.21 13.10
C GLU A 122 -2.36 22.35 11.63
N ALA A 123 -2.06 21.32 10.84
CA ALA A 123 -2.40 21.35 9.41
C ALA A 123 -3.91 21.39 9.17
N ILE A 124 -4.71 20.66 9.95
CA ILE A 124 -6.16 20.64 9.82
C ILE A 124 -6.73 22.02 10.20
N ILE A 125 -6.28 22.61 11.32
CA ILE A 125 -6.78 23.89 11.82
C ILE A 125 -6.49 24.99 10.78
N TYR A 126 -5.24 25.18 10.36
CA TYR A 126 -4.87 26.29 9.48
C TYR A 126 -5.35 26.11 8.04
N ASN A 127 -5.34 24.90 7.49
CA ASN A 127 -5.91 24.65 6.17
C ASN A 127 -7.45 24.71 6.19
N GLY A 128 -8.09 24.31 7.30
CA GLY A 128 -9.52 24.49 7.53
C GLY A 128 -9.90 25.97 7.58
N ALA A 129 -9.13 26.77 8.31
CA ALA A 129 -9.36 28.21 8.38
C ALA A 129 -9.31 28.89 7.01
N ILE A 130 -8.34 28.52 6.15
CA ILE A 130 -8.27 29.03 4.76
C ILE A 130 -9.52 28.68 3.96
N ARG A 131 -10.03 27.44 4.10
CA ARG A 131 -11.21 27.00 3.36
C ARG A 131 -12.52 27.65 3.86
N LEU A 132 -12.60 27.90 5.15
CA LEU A 132 -13.79 28.53 5.76
C LEU A 132 -13.83 30.06 5.59
N ALA A 133 -12.67 30.72 5.48
CA ALA A 133 -12.60 32.17 5.39
C ALA A 133 -13.52 32.80 4.33
N PRO A 134 -13.61 32.28 3.09
CA PRO A 134 -14.53 32.83 2.08
C PRO A 134 -16.00 32.70 2.47
N GLU A 135 -16.40 31.60 3.14
CA GLU A 135 -17.79 31.37 3.59
C GLU A 135 -18.23 32.41 4.63
N TYR A 136 -17.28 32.90 5.44
CA TYR A 136 -17.52 33.94 6.44
C TYR A 136 -17.17 35.35 5.95
N GLY A 137 -16.92 35.52 4.65
CA GLY A 137 -16.54 36.82 4.06
C GLY A 137 -15.25 37.42 4.64
N LYS A 138 -14.36 36.58 5.16
CA LYS A 138 -13.08 36.99 5.75
C LYS A 138 -11.92 36.79 4.75
N GLN A 139 -10.94 37.66 4.80
CA GLN A 139 -9.69 37.49 4.09
C GLN A 139 -8.70 36.72 4.97
N VAL A 140 -7.98 35.79 4.37
CA VAL A 140 -6.91 35.03 5.04
C VAL A 140 -5.68 35.90 5.18
N SER A 141 -5.13 36.03 6.40
CA SER A 141 -3.86 36.72 6.58
C SER A 141 -2.70 35.90 6.00
N GLU A 142 -1.67 36.59 5.54
CA GLU A 142 -0.46 35.96 4.97
C GLU A 142 0.20 35.01 5.97
N ALA A 143 0.23 35.35 7.25
CA ALA A 143 0.76 34.49 8.31
C ALA A 143 0.01 33.16 8.40
N VAL A 144 -1.32 33.17 8.35
CA VAL A 144 -2.14 31.93 8.36
C VAL A 144 -1.89 31.08 7.12
N ALA A 145 -1.75 31.70 5.94
CA ALA A 145 -1.45 31.01 4.70
C ALA A 145 -0.08 30.33 4.75
N LEU A 146 0.93 31.01 5.31
CA LEU A 146 2.28 30.48 5.46
C LEU A 146 2.32 29.28 6.39
N ILE A 147 1.71 29.37 7.56
CA ILE A 147 1.63 28.25 8.53
C ILE A 147 0.89 27.07 7.92
N ALA A 148 -0.20 27.29 7.20
CA ALA A 148 -0.94 26.22 6.52
C ALA A 148 -0.08 25.52 5.47
N GLN A 149 0.73 26.24 4.73
CA GLN A 149 1.64 25.69 3.74
C GLN A 149 2.76 24.88 4.39
N GLU A 150 3.39 25.41 5.44
CA GLU A 150 4.46 24.74 6.17
C GLU A 150 3.98 23.46 6.86
N SER A 151 2.85 23.51 7.57
CA SER A 151 2.28 22.32 8.25
C SER A 151 1.94 21.22 7.25
N LYS A 152 1.37 21.56 6.09
CA LYS A 152 1.11 20.61 5.01
C LYS A 152 2.40 20.03 4.40
N ALA A 153 3.44 20.84 4.25
CA ALA A 153 4.75 20.41 3.77
C ALA A 153 5.42 19.44 4.76
N ASN A 154 5.31 19.70 6.05
CA ASN A 154 5.83 18.86 7.11
C ASN A 154 5.17 17.47 7.13
N ILE A 155 3.84 17.40 6.99
CA ILE A 155 3.12 16.12 6.86
C ILE A 155 3.56 15.37 5.61
N LYS A 156 3.67 16.04 4.47
CA LYS A 156 4.14 15.41 3.23
C LYS A 156 5.56 14.84 3.40
N ARG A 157 6.45 15.58 4.06
CA ARG A 157 7.83 15.16 4.28
C ARG A 157 7.91 13.94 5.21
N SER A 158 7.10 13.89 6.27
CA SER A 158 7.05 12.75 7.19
C SER A 158 6.46 11.48 6.57
N ASN A 159 5.57 11.64 5.58
CA ASN A 159 4.95 10.52 4.86
C ASN A 159 5.70 10.13 3.57
N TYR A 160 6.77 10.85 3.23
CA TYR A 160 7.57 10.55 2.05
C TYR A 160 8.55 9.43 2.35
N SER A 161 8.37 8.29 1.70
CA SER A 161 9.39 7.24 1.63
C SER A 161 10.20 7.44 0.35
N SER A 162 11.51 7.63 0.47
CA SER A 162 12.39 7.71 -0.69
C SER A 162 12.39 6.36 -1.43
N ILE A 163 12.05 6.39 -2.71
CA ILE A 163 12.22 5.23 -3.59
C ILE A 163 13.70 5.17 -3.95
N TYR A 164 14.42 4.23 -3.36
CA TYR A 164 15.80 3.95 -3.78
C TYR A 164 15.75 3.14 -5.06
N LEU A 165 16.32 3.68 -6.12
CA LEU A 165 16.62 2.92 -7.32
C LEU A 165 17.78 1.98 -6.94
N ARG A 166 17.51 0.69 -6.81
CA ARG A 166 18.57 -0.31 -6.72
C ARG A 166 19.00 -0.63 -8.14
N ALA A 167 20.27 -0.35 -8.43
CA ALA A 167 20.90 -0.91 -9.61
C ALA A 167 20.89 -2.44 -9.48
N ASP A 168 20.62 -3.14 -10.59
CA ASP A 168 20.76 -4.59 -10.63
C ASP A 168 22.16 -4.98 -10.19
N ASN A 169 22.27 -5.96 -9.32
CA ASN A 169 23.58 -6.48 -8.86
C ASN A 169 24.49 -6.88 -10.05
N ALA A 170 23.90 -7.30 -11.15
CA ALA A 170 24.62 -7.60 -12.39
C ALA A 170 25.34 -6.37 -12.98
N LEU A 171 24.77 -5.16 -12.74
CA LEU A 171 25.42 -3.89 -13.17
C LEU A 171 26.48 -3.40 -12.16
N LEU A 172 26.47 -3.89 -10.93
CA LEU A 172 27.42 -3.52 -9.89
C LEU A 172 28.64 -4.43 -9.86
N VAL A 173 28.54 -5.62 -10.42
CA VAL A 173 29.65 -6.54 -10.56
C VAL A 173 30.50 -6.10 -11.77
N ASN A 174 31.53 -5.32 -11.50
CA ASN A 174 32.50 -4.89 -12.51
C ASN A 174 33.47 -6.04 -12.82
N LYS A 175 32.92 -7.20 -13.23
CA LYS A 175 33.73 -8.31 -13.71
C LYS A 175 34.11 -8.00 -15.15
N ARG A 176 35.39 -7.66 -15.33
CA ARG A 176 35.99 -7.60 -16.65
C ARG A 176 36.30 -9.02 -17.08
N PHE A 177 35.58 -9.52 -18.06
CA PHE A 177 35.86 -10.78 -18.72
C PHE A 177 37.08 -10.59 -19.65
N ASN A 178 38.13 -11.35 -19.44
CA ASN A 178 39.27 -11.35 -20.34
C ASN A 178 39.03 -12.39 -21.44
N PHE A 179 38.83 -11.91 -22.65
CA PHE A 179 38.59 -12.76 -23.82
C PHE A 179 39.81 -13.62 -24.21
N GLU A 180 41.01 -13.27 -23.77
CA GLU A 180 42.24 -14.04 -24.10
C GLU A 180 42.46 -15.19 -23.12
N THR A 181 42.14 -15.01 -21.84
CA THR A 181 42.38 -16.03 -20.80
C THR A 181 41.13 -16.77 -20.38
N GLY A 182 39.94 -16.24 -20.68
CA GLY A 182 38.67 -16.83 -20.28
C GLY A 182 38.33 -16.65 -18.79
N ASP A 183 39.08 -15.82 -18.05
CA ASP A 183 38.92 -15.60 -16.62
C ASP A 183 38.14 -14.30 -16.32
N ASP A 184 37.37 -14.31 -15.22
CA ASP A 184 36.74 -13.13 -14.62
C ASP A 184 37.73 -12.50 -13.60
N TYR A 185 37.93 -11.18 -13.66
CA TYR A 185 38.67 -10.39 -12.68
C TYR A 185 37.72 -9.67 -11.72
#